data_58bbc7bec639ca3db3448723936b7ea3
#
_entry.id   58bbc7bec639ca3db3448723936b7ea3
#
_cell.length_a   1.000
_cell.length_b   1.000
_cell.length_c   1.000
_cell.angle_alpha   90.00
_cell.angle_beta   90.00
_cell.angle_gamma   90.00
#
_symmetry.space_group_name_H-M   'P 1'
#
loop_
_entity.id
_entity.type
_entity.pdbx_description
1 polymer ?
#
loop_
_entity_poly.entity_id
_entity_poly.type
_entity_poly.pdbx_seq_one_letter_code
_entity_poly.pdbx_strand_id
1 'polypeptide(L)'
;MGAWCRAHGISSLYIAHTIEDQAETFLLRLARGSGLDGLSAMQAIAPFPLAGFDELKLERPLLNVSRSSLRNVLKNAGLDWLEDPMNDDPRFSRVKIRQGWPQLEALGLTPARIADAANHLGRARQALEEATA
;
A
#
# COMPACT_ATOMS: atom_id res chain seq x y z
N MET A 1 11.82 12.83 -9.55
CA MET A 1 10.86 11.97 -10.27
C MET A 1 9.75 12.77 -10.93
N GLY A 2 8.95 13.60 -10.23
CA GLY A 2 7.86 14.40 -10.84
C GLY A 2 8.29 15.26 -12.03
N ALA A 3 9.38 16.03 -11.90
CA ALA A 3 9.90 16.86 -13.00
C ALA A 3 10.32 16.03 -14.23
N TRP A 4 10.88 14.85 -14.01
CA TRP A 4 11.23 13.92 -15.09
C TRP A 4 9.98 13.39 -15.80
N CYS A 5 8.96 12.98 -15.05
CA CYS A 5 7.67 12.53 -15.61
C CYS A 5 7.05 13.63 -16.48
N ARG A 6 7.00 14.87 -15.98
CA ARG A 6 6.49 16.02 -16.73
C ARG A 6 7.25 16.25 -18.04
N ALA A 7 8.59 16.23 -17.99
CA ALA A 7 9.44 16.42 -19.17
C ALA A 7 9.24 15.35 -20.26
N HIS A 8 8.73 14.18 -19.87
CA HIS A 8 8.48 13.04 -20.77
C HIS A 8 6.99 12.80 -21.05
N GLY A 9 6.10 13.71 -20.66
CA GLY A 9 4.66 13.58 -20.90
C GLY A 9 3.99 12.40 -20.18
N ILE A 10 4.57 11.95 -19.04
CA ILE A 10 4.07 10.85 -18.23
C ILE A 10 3.06 11.40 -17.23
N SER A 11 1.81 10.92 -17.28
CA SER A 11 0.71 11.33 -16.39
C SER A 11 0.44 10.36 -15.25
N SER A 12 0.96 9.14 -15.31
CA SER A 12 0.76 8.11 -14.28
C SER A 12 2.07 7.42 -13.91
N LEU A 13 2.29 7.26 -12.61
CA LEU A 13 3.41 6.51 -12.04
C LEU A 13 2.88 5.29 -11.33
N TYR A 14 3.23 4.11 -11.82
CA TYR A 14 2.82 2.85 -11.22
C TYR A 14 3.77 2.45 -10.08
N ILE A 15 3.18 2.08 -8.93
CA ILE A 15 3.91 1.62 -7.75
C ILE A 15 3.40 0.22 -7.36
N ALA A 16 4.34 -0.71 -7.19
CA ALA A 16 4.07 -2.12 -6.93
C ALA A 16 3.76 -2.43 -5.44
N HIS A 17 2.89 -1.63 -4.81
CA HIS A 17 2.39 -1.95 -3.48
C HIS A 17 1.40 -3.10 -3.53
N THR A 18 1.51 -4.02 -2.59
CA THR A 18 0.69 -5.25 -2.46
C THR A 18 -0.30 -5.15 -1.30
N ILE A 19 -1.10 -6.20 -1.11
CA ILE A 19 -2.06 -6.28 0.00
C ILE A 19 -1.33 -6.27 1.37
N GLU A 20 -0.14 -6.86 1.44
CA GLU A 20 0.68 -6.81 2.65
C GLU A 20 1.16 -5.39 2.95
N ASP A 21 1.55 -4.61 1.93
CA ASP A 21 1.94 -3.21 2.10
C ASP A 21 0.77 -2.35 2.58
N GLN A 22 -0.44 -2.64 2.13
CA GLN A 22 -1.67 -2.00 2.59
C GLN A 22 -1.91 -2.29 4.07
N ALA A 23 -1.81 -3.57 4.48
CA ALA A 23 -1.99 -3.99 5.85
C ALA A 23 -0.89 -3.43 6.79
N GLU A 24 0.37 -3.46 6.36
CA GLU A 24 1.48 -2.85 7.10
C GLU A 24 1.25 -1.34 7.30
N THR A 25 0.78 -0.65 6.27
CA THR A 25 0.49 0.79 6.33
C THR A 25 -0.65 1.08 7.31
N PHE A 26 -1.71 0.28 7.29
CA PHE A 26 -2.82 0.38 8.23
C PHE A 26 -2.33 0.24 9.68
N LEU A 27 -1.59 -0.83 9.99
CA LEU A 27 -1.08 -1.10 11.33
C LEU A 27 -0.13 0.00 11.83
N LEU A 28 0.75 0.51 10.97
CA LEU A 28 1.63 1.63 11.33
C LEU A 28 0.86 2.90 11.67
N ARG A 29 -0.20 3.19 10.95
CA ARG A 29 -1.04 4.35 11.18
C ARG A 29 -1.91 4.17 12.42
N LEU A 30 -2.44 2.97 12.63
CA LEU A 30 -3.17 2.61 13.85
C LEU A 30 -2.29 2.77 15.10
N ALA A 31 -1.05 2.27 15.05
CA ALA A 31 -0.09 2.40 16.15
C ALA A 31 0.28 3.86 16.47
N ARG A 32 0.08 4.79 15.53
CA ARG A 32 0.27 6.24 15.73
C ARG A 32 -1.00 6.97 16.16
N GLY A 33 -2.11 6.25 16.39
CA GLY A 33 -3.38 6.84 16.75
C GLY A 33 -4.08 7.59 15.62
N SER A 34 -3.85 7.23 14.37
CA SER A 34 -4.49 7.87 13.22
C SER A 34 -6.02 7.63 13.23
N GLY A 35 -6.77 8.66 12.86
CA GLY A 35 -8.22 8.58 12.63
C GLY A 35 -8.57 8.03 11.24
N LEU A 36 -9.81 8.31 10.81
CA LEU A 36 -10.41 7.78 9.57
C LEU A 36 -9.51 7.99 8.33
N ASP A 37 -9.00 9.22 8.14
CA ASP A 37 -8.16 9.56 6.97
C ASP A 37 -6.87 8.73 6.93
N GLY A 38 -6.23 8.58 8.07
CA GLY A 38 -5.01 7.77 8.18
C GLY A 38 -5.31 6.29 7.98
N LEU A 39 -6.33 5.75 8.63
CA LEU A 39 -6.68 4.34 8.60
C LEU A 39 -7.27 3.88 7.27
N SER A 40 -7.76 4.79 6.41
CA SER A 40 -8.09 4.46 5.02
C SER A 40 -6.89 3.98 4.19
N ALA A 41 -5.69 4.05 4.78
CA ALA A 41 -4.41 3.59 4.24
C ALA A 41 -4.09 4.14 2.84
N MET A 42 -3.71 3.30 1.87
CA MET A 42 -3.35 3.77 0.53
C MET A 42 -4.54 3.64 -0.42
N GLN A 43 -4.74 4.64 -1.26
CA GLN A 43 -5.71 4.56 -2.36
C GLN A 43 -5.08 3.90 -3.59
N ALA A 44 -5.91 3.21 -4.39
CA ALA A 44 -5.46 2.61 -5.66
C ALA A 44 -4.96 3.67 -6.64
N ILE A 45 -5.63 4.82 -6.67
CA ILE A 45 -5.22 6.01 -7.45
C ILE A 45 -5.17 7.18 -6.48
N ALA A 46 -4.08 7.91 -6.48
CA ALA A 46 -3.88 9.09 -5.64
C ALA A 46 -3.15 10.20 -6.42
N PRO A 47 -3.33 11.46 -6.07
CA PRO A 47 -2.51 12.53 -6.61
C PRO A 47 -1.04 12.33 -6.24
N PHE A 48 -0.15 12.87 -7.04
CA PHE A 48 1.28 12.87 -6.71
C PHE A 48 1.51 13.75 -5.45
N PRO A 49 2.32 13.31 -4.47
CA PRO A 49 2.36 13.92 -3.13
C PRO A 49 3.11 15.24 -3.05
N LEU A 50 3.57 15.81 -4.16
CA LEU A 50 4.25 17.09 -4.21
C LEU A 50 3.41 18.11 -4.97
N ALA A 51 3.24 19.29 -4.40
CA ALA A 51 2.54 20.40 -5.05
C ALA A 51 3.19 20.77 -6.39
N GLY A 52 2.37 21.23 -7.34
CA GLY A 52 2.81 21.62 -8.66
C GLY A 52 2.98 20.45 -9.66
N PHE A 53 2.47 19.27 -9.33
CA PHE A 53 2.42 18.09 -10.22
C PHE A 53 1.02 17.49 -10.27
N ASP A 54 0.00 18.36 -10.36
CA ASP A 54 -1.42 17.98 -10.29
C ASP A 54 -1.85 17.07 -11.47
N GLU A 55 -1.10 17.12 -12.56
CA GLU A 55 -1.28 16.26 -13.73
C GLU A 55 -0.77 14.83 -13.53
N LEU A 56 0.10 14.60 -12.52
CA LEU A 56 0.71 13.30 -12.27
C LEU A 56 -0.06 12.54 -11.18
N LYS A 57 -0.40 11.29 -11.47
CA LYS A 57 -1.07 10.38 -10.53
C LYS A 57 -0.14 9.24 -10.10
N LEU A 58 -0.34 8.79 -8.88
CA LEU A 58 0.22 7.51 -8.41
C LEU A 58 -0.85 6.44 -8.54
N GLU A 59 -0.52 5.36 -9.22
CA GLU A 59 -1.41 4.21 -9.38
C GLU A 59 -0.78 2.97 -8.74
N ARG A 60 -1.60 2.17 -8.04
CA ARG A 60 -1.18 0.96 -7.31
C ARG A 60 -2.01 -0.23 -7.78
N PRO A 61 -1.73 -0.75 -8.99
CA PRO A 61 -2.54 -1.81 -9.60
C PRO A 61 -2.50 -3.14 -8.83
N LEU A 62 -1.47 -3.35 -8.00
CA LEU A 62 -1.27 -4.59 -7.25
C LEU A 62 -1.77 -4.51 -5.79
N LEU A 63 -2.47 -3.45 -5.41
CA LEU A 63 -2.85 -3.19 -4.01
C LEU A 63 -3.74 -4.27 -3.39
N ASN A 64 -4.45 -5.03 -4.21
CA ASN A 64 -5.29 -6.15 -3.80
C ASN A 64 -4.68 -7.52 -4.13
N VAL A 65 -3.41 -7.56 -4.54
CA VAL A 65 -2.70 -8.79 -4.92
C VAL A 65 -1.67 -9.13 -3.85
N SER A 66 -1.61 -10.41 -3.43
CA SER A 66 -0.63 -10.86 -2.45
C SER A 66 0.75 -11.08 -3.08
N ARG A 67 1.82 -10.90 -2.28
CA ARG A 67 3.19 -11.21 -2.70
C ARG A 67 3.33 -12.69 -3.10
N SER A 68 2.64 -13.58 -2.41
CA SER A 68 2.63 -15.01 -2.75
C SER A 68 2.04 -15.28 -4.13
N SER A 69 0.94 -14.60 -4.49
CA SER A 69 0.35 -14.69 -5.83
C SER A 69 1.31 -14.20 -6.90
N LEU A 70 2.01 -13.07 -6.66
CA LEU A 70 3.00 -12.54 -7.59
C LEU A 70 4.18 -13.49 -7.78
N ARG A 71 4.71 -14.06 -6.68
CA ARG A 71 5.77 -15.08 -6.76
C ARG A 71 5.34 -16.32 -7.54
N ASN A 72 4.10 -16.77 -7.38
CA ASN A 72 3.56 -17.89 -8.15
C ASN A 72 3.49 -17.56 -9.66
N VAL A 73 3.09 -16.35 -10.03
CA VAL A 73 3.08 -15.91 -11.43
C VAL A 73 4.50 -15.94 -12.01
N LEU A 74 5.48 -15.38 -11.31
CA LEU A 74 6.88 -15.38 -11.76
C LEU A 74 7.42 -16.81 -11.90
N LYS A 75 7.18 -17.66 -10.90
CA LYS A 75 7.58 -19.07 -10.92
C LYS A 75 6.99 -19.82 -12.10
N ASN A 76 5.70 -19.62 -12.39
CA ASN A 76 5.03 -20.26 -13.54
C ASN A 76 5.55 -19.74 -14.88
N ALA A 77 6.04 -18.50 -14.92
CA ALA A 77 6.68 -17.91 -16.09
C ALA A 77 8.18 -18.27 -16.24
N GLY A 78 8.75 -19.03 -15.29
CA GLY A 78 10.18 -19.36 -15.28
C GLY A 78 11.10 -18.15 -15.03
N LEU A 79 10.59 -17.13 -14.33
CA LEU A 79 11.31 -15.90 -14.01
C LEU A 79 11.76 -15.91 -12.55
N ASP A 80 13.00 -15.54 -12.32
CA ASP A 80 13.55 -15.32 -10.99
C ASP A 80 13.29 -13.90 -10.48
N TRP A 81 13.36 -13.70 -9.17
CA TRP A 81 13.29 -12.38 -8.53
C TRP A 81 14.44 -12.19 -7.56
N LEU A 82 14.76 -10.94 -7.28
CA LEU A 82 15.77 -10.58 -6.30
C LEU A 82 15.12 -10.39 -4.92
N GLU A 83 15.77 -10.92 -3.88
CA GLU A 83 15.43 -10.61 -2.50
C GLU A 83 16.35 -9.48 -2.02
N ASP A 84 15.75 -8.38 -1.56
CA ASP A 84 16.51 -7.25 -1.01
C ASP A 84 16.81 -7.51 0.48
N PRO A 85 18.09 -7.59 0.89
CA PRO A 85 18.47 -7.80 2.29
C PRO A 85 17.93 -6.73 3.25
N MET A 86 17.65 -5.52 2.78
CA MET A 86 17.05 -4.46 3.60
C MET A 86 15.62 -4.80 4.06
N ASN A 87 14.96 -5.77 3.44
CA ASN A 87 13.65 -6.24 3.85
C ASN A 87 13.64 -6.92 5.24
N ASP A 88 14.80 -7.33 5.75
CA ASP A 88 14.96 -8.02 7.04
C ASP A 88 15.56 -7.14 8.13
N ASP A 89 15.87 -5.87 7.83
CA ASP A 89 16.50 -4.95 8.79
C ASP A 89 15.50 -4.48 9.87
N PRO A 90 15.65 -4.90 11.15
CA PRO A 90 14.70 -4.60 12.22
C PRO A 90 14.64 -3.13 12.63
N ARG A 91 15.52 -2.26 12.11
CA ARG A 91 15.46 -0.81 12.32
C ARG A 91 14.23 -0.20 11.66
N PHE A 92 13.68 -0.85 10.62
CA PHE A 92 12.50 -0.37 9.92
C PHE A 92 11.21 -0.86 10.58
N SER A 93 10.28 0.05 10.83
CA SER A 93 8.99 -0.26 11.48
C SER A 93 8.17 -1.31 10.72
N ARG A 94 8.26 -1.35 9.40
CA ARG A 94 7.58 -2.35 8.56
C ARG A 94 8.12 -3.76 8.80
N VAL A 95 9.43 -3.89 9.01
CA VAL A 95 10.05 -5.20 9.32
C VAL A 95 9.55 -5.73 10.65
N LYS A 96 9.38 -4.88 11.68
CA LYS A 96 8.80 -5.27 12.96
C LYS A 96 7.38 -5.82 12.81
N ILE A 97 6.56 -5.20 11.96
CA ILE A 97 5.21 -5.71 11.67
C ILE A 97 5.30 -7.07 10.98
N ARG A 98 6.17 -7.23 10.00
CA ARG A 98 6.38 -8.50 9.29
C ARG A 98 6.77 -9.63 10.24
N GLN A 99 7.66 -9.36 11.19
CA GLN A 99 8.06 -10.31 12.24
C GLN A 99 6.90 -10.66 13.19
N GLY A 100 5.94 -9.76 13.38
CA GLY A 100 4.75 -9.96 14.20
C GLY A 100 3.58 -10.64 13.48
N TRP A 101 3.65 -10.90 12.16
CA TRP A 101 2.54 -11.51 11.42
C TRP A 101 2.04 -12.83 12.02
N PRO A 102 2.89 -13.79 12.42
CA PRO A 102 2.39 -15.05 12.98
C PRO A 102 1.47 -14.85 14.19
N GLN A 103 1.76 -13.86 15.05
CA GLN A 103 0.94 -13.55 16.22
C GLN A 103 -0.38 -12.87 15.81
N LEU A 104 -0.33 -11.95 14.84
CA LEU A 104 -1.52 -11.27 14.31
C LEU A 104 -2.46 -12.27 13.62
N GLU A 105 -1.92 -13.16 12.80
CA GLU A 105 -2.69 -14.19 12.10
C GLU A 105 -3.33 -15.20 13.05
N ALA A 106 -2.64 -15.56 14.14
CA ALA A 106 -3.21 -16.40 15.21
C ALA A 106 -4.45 -15.77 15.87
N LEU A 107 -4.54 -14.43 15.85
CA LEU A 107 -5.72 -13.66 16.29
C LEU A 107 -6.75 -13.45 15.16
N GLY A 108 -6.52 -13.99 13.98
CA GLY A 108 -7.37 -13.81 12.80
C GLY A 108 -7.14 -12.50 12.05
N LEU A 109 -6.10 -11.73 12.40
CA LEU A 109 -5.72 -10.47 11.75
C LEU A 109 -4.78 -10.74 10.55
N THR A 110 -5.32 -11.32 9.51
CA THR A 110 -4.57 -11.57 8.27
C THR A 110 -4.37 -10.27 7.45
N PRO A 111 -3.34 -10.18 6.58
CA PRO A 111 -3.16 -9.03 5.71
C PRO A 111 -4.42 -8.69 4.90
N ALA A 112 -5.12 -9.70 4.39
CA ALA A 112 -6.36 -9.51 3.63
C ALA A 112 -7.46 -8.84 4.47
N ARG A 113 -7.71 -9.33 5.69
CA ARG A 113 -8.74 -8.74 6.58
C ARG A 113 -8.42 -7.32 6.98
N ILE A 114 -7.14 -7.02 7.24
CA ILE A 114 -6.70 -5.68 7.61
C ILE A 114 -6.83 -4.74 6.39
N ALA A 115 -6.48 -5.20 5.20
CA ALA A 115 -6.67 -4.43 3.97
C ALA A 115 -8.16 -4.18 3.67
N ASP A 116 -9.03 -5.14 3.92
CA ASP A 116 -10.48 -4.97 3.81
C ASP A 116 -11.01 -3.89 4.78
N ALA A 117 -10.53 -3.90 6.03
CA ALA A 117 -10.88 -2.84 6.99
C ALA A 117 -10.44 -1.46 6.49
N ALA A 118 -9.22 -1.33 5.96
CA ALA A 118 -8.73 -0.10 5.35
C ALA A 118 -9.60 0.36 4.18
N ASN A 119 -10.02 -0.57 3.31
CA ASN A 119 -10.90 -0.30 2.17
C ASN A 119 -12.29 0.16 2.63
N HIS A 120 -12.84 -0.44 3.70
CA HIS A 120 -14.12 0.00 4.28
C HIS A 120 -14.03 1.45 4.80
N LEU A 121 -12.96 1.76 5.54
CA LEU A 121 -12.72 3.13 6.02
C LEU A 121 -12.48 4.12 4.87
N GLY A 122 -11.82 3.69 3.79
CA GLY A 122 -11.65 4.49 2.58
C GLY A 122 -12.98 4.87 1.93
N ARG A 123 -13.91 3.93 1.81
CA ARG A 123 -15.28 4.21 1.31
C ARG A 123 -16.06 5.14 2.24
N ALA A 124 -15.97 4.92 3.55
CA ALA A 124 -16.62 5.79 4.53
C ALA A 124 -16.07 7.22 4.46
N ARG A 125 -14.75 7.39 4.32
CA ARG A 125 -14.12 8.70 4.13
C ARG A 125 -14.64 9.39 2.87
N GLN A 126 -14.65 8.69 1.73
CA GLN A 126 -15.15 9.25 0.47
C GLN A 126 -16.61 9.72 0.58
N ALA A 127 -17.48 8.92 1.21
CA ALA A 127 -18.87 9.29 1.42
C ALA A 127 -19.01 10.54 2.29
N LEU A 128 -18.17 10.72 3.30
CA LEU A 128 -18.15 11.93 4.14
C LEU A 128 -17.64 13.15 3.36
N GLU A 129 -16.60 13.00 2.56
CA GLU A 129 -16.08 14.07 1.69
C GLU A 129 -17.15 14.54 0.70
N GLU A 130 -17.87 13.61 0.05
CA GLU A 130 -18.97 13.92 -0.88
C GLU A 130 -20.17 14.60 -0.19
N ALA A 131 -20.46 14.24 1.07
CA ALA A 131 -21.56 14.85 1.85
C ALA A 131 -21.22 16.25 2.38
N THR A 132 -19.94 16.63 2.40
CA THR A 132 -19.46 17.93 2.92
C THR A 132 -18.99 18.89 1.82
N ALA A 133 -18.97 18.46 0.58
CA ALA A 133 -18.60 19.27 -0.59
C ALA A 133 -19.79 20.09 -1.12
#